data_e2cfdb5fc539c407cd4a3202bc1a0b0e
#
_entry.id   e2cfdb5fc539c407cd4a3202bc1a0b0e
#
_cell.length_a   1.000
_cell.length_b   1.000
_cell.length_c   1.000
_cell.angle_alpha   90.00
_cell.angle_beta   90.00
_cell.angle_gamma   90.00
#
_symmetry.space_group_name_H-M   'P 1'
#
loop_
_entity.id
_entity.type
_entity.pdbx_description
1 polymer ?
#
loop_
_entity_poly.entity_id
_entity_poly.type
_entity_poly.pdbx_seq_one_letter_code
_entity_poly.pdbx_strand_id
1 'polypeptide(L)'
;MTLYDAYGREVDTGRLSQEQAAPTMAGVRNIFATMHPSIGLTPHRLSRILHAAENGDPYLYLELAEEMEEKDLHYLAVLGTRKHAVSQLDLVVRAASSGADDQRAAAMVREMIVEGPLQLDGAMFDILDAIGKGFSATEIKWDKSGREWFPAELKWRDPRWFAFDWISGEQMLVRTLKGEGEASPAGDASRPRHFGGDTPHLTSSAQTGIAIQPMTAPLAPFKFIVHFAKAKAGLPVRGGLARAAGWSYLFKNYVLKDWVTFTEVFGQPLRVGKYHPGASEKDKQALLQAVSNIGTDAAAIIPESMLIEFTEAHQSGSAELYERFCAYLDSQVSKAVLGQTLTTEMPRSGGSHAAAQVHDAVRRDILNADAKRLAATLARDLVRPIVDLNMGPQVRYPKIELGLPDDGDVKVFAEIVAMLADRGLRVSQKTILDKLGIVEADDSEAVLAPVAGGRGGN
;
A
#
# COMPACT_ATOMS: atom_id res chain seq x y z
N MET A 1 -28.84 -14.87 -21.36
CA MET A 1 -29.16 -14.45 -19.98
C MET A 1 -28.36 -13.20 -19.69
N THR A 2 -28.99 -12.10 -19.30
CA THR A 2 -28.29 -10.85 -18.97
C THR A 2 -27.68 -11.00 -17.57
N LEU A 3 -26.38 -10.78 -17.43
CA LEU A 3 -25.66 -10.82 -16.17
C LEU A 3 -25.59 -9.42 -15.55
N TYR A 4 -25.63 -9.35 -14.24
CA TYR A 4 -25.52 -8.11 -13.48
C TYR A 4 -24.44 -8.27 -12.38
N ASP A 5 -23.65 -7.23 -12.17
CA ASP A 5 -22.65 -7.22 -11.11
C ASP A 5 -23.27 -7.07 -9.70
N ALA A 6 -22.42 -6.97 -8.69
CA ALA A 6 -22.85 -6.78 -7.30
C ALA A 6 -23.60 -5.46 -7.05
N TYR A 7 -23.50 -4.52 -7.97
CA TYR A 7 -24.13 -3.19 -7.91
C TYR A 7 -25.34 -3.05 -8.84
N GLY A 8 -25.77 -4.15 -9.49
CA GLY A 8 -26.92 -4.15 -10.42
C GLY A 8 -26.63 -3.56 -11.81
N ARG A 9 -25.33 -3.44 -12.19
CA ARG A 9 -24.95 -2.95 -13.52
C ARG A 9 -24.83 -4.11 -14.50
N GLU A 10 -25.32 -3.92 -15.72
CA GLU A 10 -25.28 -4.93 -16.77
C GLU A 10 -23.83 -5.24 -17.20
N VAL A 11 -23.52 -6.52 -17.37
CA VAL A 11 -22.20 -7.01 -17.77
C VAL A 11 -22.13 -7.21 -19.28
N ASP A 12 -21.29 -6.43 -19.95
CA ASP A 12 -20.94 -6.65 -21.36
C ASP A 12 -19.79 -7.67 -21.47
N THR A 13 -20.14 -8.92 -21.72
CA THR A 13 -19.13 -10.00 -21.85
C THR A 13 -18.20 -9.83 -23.04
N GLY A 14 -18.60 -9.07 -24.09
CA GLY A 14 -17.75 -8.82 -25.27
C GLY A 14 -16.51 -7.98 -24.96
N ARG A 15 -16.55 -7.21 -23.86
CA ARG A 15 -15.45 -6.36 -23.44
C ARG A 15 -14.53 -6.99 -22.38
N LEU A 16 -14.88 -8.16 -21.84
CA LEU A 16 -14.14 -8.74 -20.71
C LEU A 16 -12.70 -9.12 -21.05
N SER A 17 -12.43 -9.54 -22.29
CA SER A 17 -11.08 -9.91 -22.73
C SER A 17 -10.21 -8.69 -23.13
N GLN A 18 -10.81 -7.50 -23.27
CA GLN A 18 -10.08 -6.28 -23.64
C GLN A 18 -9.70 -5.48 -22.39
N GLU A 19 -8.57 -4.78 -22.41
CA GLU A 19 -8.18 -3.88 -21.34
C GLU A 19 -8.93 -2.55 -21.43
N GLN A 20 -9.53 -2.12 -20.33
CA GLN A 20 -10.19 -0.81 -20.21
C GLN A 20 -9.21 0.28 -19.78
N ALA A 21 -8.29 -0.06 -18.89
CA ALA A 21 -7.30 0.86 -18.33
C ALA A 21 -5.89 0.56 -18.86
N ALA A 22 -5.76 0.29 -20.17
CA ALA A 22 -4.44 0.13 -20.77
C ALA A 22 -3.62 1.42 -20.69
N PRO A 23 -2.28 1.35 -20.53
CA PRO A 23 -1.40 2.51 -20.60
C PRO A 23 -1.54 3.24 -21.94
N THR A 24 -1.35 4.55 -21.93
CA THR A 24 -1.32 5.38 -23.13
C THR A 24 0.04 6.06 -23.27
N MET A 25 0.57 6.14 -24.49
CA MET A 25 1.88 6.80 -24.75
C MET A 25 1.85 8.29 -24.41
N ALA A 26 0.72 8.93 -24.60
CA ALA A 26 0.52 10.33 -24.25
C ALA A 26 -0.86 10.50 -23.59
N GLY A 27 -0.97 11.39 -22.64
CA GLY A 27 -2.23 11.75 -22.01
C GLY A 27 -2.41 11.20 -20.60
N VAL A 28 -3.62 10.72 -20.30
CA VAL A 28 -4.11 10.55 -18.94
C VAL A 28 -3.69 9.28 -18.22
N ARG A 29 -3.22 8.26 -18.96
CA ARG A 29 -2.75 6.97 -18.40
C ARG A 29 -1.28 6.72 -18.75
N ASN A 30 -0.45 7.73 -18.47
CA ASN A 30 0.99 7.63 -18.63
C ASN A 30 1.59 6.87 -17.44
N ILE A 31 2.57 5.99 -17.72
CA ILE A 31 3.32 5.26 -16.70
C ILE A 31 4.40 6.13 -16.03
N PHE A 32 4.82 7.22 -16.69
CA PHE A 32 5.86 8.10 -16.17
C PHE A 32 5.28 9.15 -15.23
N ALA A 33 5.96 9.38 -14.12
CA ALA A 33 5.68 10.52 -13.26
C ALA A 33 5.99 11.81 -14.02
N THR A 34 5.05 12.74 -14.04
CA THR A 34 5.21 14.01 -14.74
C THR A 34 5.60 15.15 -13.80
N MET A 35 5.39 14.96 -12.52
CA MET A 35 5.63 15.94 -11.48
C MET A 35 6.29 15.28 -10.26
N HIS A 36 6.95 16.08 -9.47
CA HIS A 36 7.51 15.65 -8.19
C HIS A 36 6.96 16.56 -7.09
N PRO A 37 5.75 16.26 -6.56
CA PRO A 37 5.09 17.15 -5.62
C PRO A 37 5.86 17.32 -4.30
N SER A 38 6.79 16.44 -3.96
CA SER A 38 7.67 16.59 -2.80
C SER A 38 8.68 17.72 -2.95
N ILE A 39 9.04 18.10 -4.18
CA ILE A 39 9.97 19.22 -4.44
C ILE A 39 9.31 20.53 -4.03
N GLY A 40 9.93 21.25 -3.07
CA GLY A 40 9.38 22.48 -2.54
C GLY A 40 8.02 22.30 -1.83
N LEU A 41 7.78 21.12 -1.26
CA LEU A 41 6.59 20.84 -0.48
C LEU A 41 6.55 21.73 0.76
N THR A 42 5.44 22.44 0.94
CA THR A 42 5.16 23.28 2.12
C THR A 42 3.86 22.82 2.77
N PRO A 43 3.59 23.19 4.04
CA PRO A 43 2.30 22.86 4.69
C PRO A 43 1.09 23.32 3.87
N HIS A 44 1.16 24.51 3.28
CA HIS A 44 0.10 25.04 2.43
C HIS A 44 -0.07 24.21 1.14
N ARG A 45 1.03 23.83 0.48
CA ARG A 45 0.99 23.00 -0.72
C ARG A 45 0.45 21.60 -0.41
N LEU A 46 0.89 20.98 0.69
CA LEU A 46 0.35 19.70 1.14
C LEU A 46 -1.15 19.78 1.39
N SER A 47 -1.61 20.80 2.11
CA SER A 47 -3.04 21.03 2.37
C SER A 47 -3.85 21.13 1.06
N ARG A 48 -3.34 21.85 0.06
CA ARG A 48 -3.99 21.98 -1.26
C ARG A 48 -4.07 20.64 -2.00
N ILE A 49 -2.98 19.85 -1.99
CA ILE A 49 -2.95 18.50 -2.60
C ILE A 49 -4.01 17.61 -1.96
N LEU A 50 -4.07 17.58 -0.63
CA LEU A 50 -5.04 16.78 0.11
C LEU A 50 -6.49 17.23 -0.14
N HIS A 51 -6.71 18.55 -0.29
CA HIS A 51 -8.02 19.10 -0.58
C HIS A 51 -8.48 18.80 -2.01
N ALA A 52 -7.60 18.88 -2.99
CA ALA A 52 -7.91 18.50 -4.37
C ALA A 52 -8.34 17.04 -4.48
N ALA A 53 -7.67 16.14 -3.74
CA ALA A 53 -8.04 14.73 -3.68
C ALA A 53 -9.46 14.51 -3.10
N GLU A 54 -9.86 15.31 -2.11
CA GLU A 54 -11.22 15.26 -1.53
C GLU A 54 -12.30 15.71 -2.51
N ASN A 55 -11.94 16.54 -3.47
CA ASN A 55 -12.80 17.06 -4.52
C ASN A 55 -12.79 16.19 -5.81
N GLY A 56 -12.39 14.91 -5.70
CA GLY A 56 -12.47 13.94 -6.79
C GLY A 56 -11.21 13.83 -7.65
N ASP A 57 -10.21 14.70 -7.48
CA ASP A 57 -8.95 14.61 -8.21
C ASP A 57 -7.76 14.22 -7.29
N PRO A 58 -7.50 12.90 -7.14
CA PRO A 58 -6.44 12.41 -6.29
C PRO A 58 -5.04 12.40 -6.94
N TYR A 59 -4.87 12.90 -8.17
CA TYR A 59 -3.64 12.70 -8.95
C TYR A 59 -2.37 13.11 -8.19
N LEU A 60 -2.26 14.36 -7.76
CA LEU A 60 -1.08 14.84 -7.03
C LEU A 60 -0.89 14.19 -5.66
N TYR A 61 -1.99 13.81 -5.01
CA TYR A 61 -1.92 13.09 -3.75
C TYR A 61 -1.31 11.69 -3.96
N LEU A 62 -1.70 10.99 -5.02
CA LEU A 62 -1.20 9.66 -5.33
C LEU A 62 0.26 9.71 -5.77
N GLU A 63 0.65 10.72 -6.54
CA GLU A 63 2.04 10.94 -6.92
C GLU A 63 2.91 11.26 -5.69
N LEU A 64 2.40 12.05 -4.74
CA LEU A 64 3.08 12.29 -3.47
C LEU A 64 3.18 11.00 -2.64
N ALA A 65 2.15 10.17 -2.61
CA ALA A 65 2.17 8.90 -1.89
C ALA A 65 3.22 7.93 -2.44
N GLU A 66 3.36 7.85 -3.78
CA GLU A 66 4.46 7.11 -4.42
C GLU A 66 5.83 7.65 -4.01
N GLU A 67 6.04 8.96 -4.13
CA GLU A 67 7.30 9.58 -3.73
C GLU A 67 7.64 9.35 -2.25
N MET A 68 6.65 9.29 -1.38
CA MET A 68 6.85 8.97 0.03
C MET A 68 7.34 7.53 0.23
N GLU A 69 6.79 6.56 -0.51
CA GLU A 69 7.25 5.17 -0.46
C GLU A 69 8.69 5.03 -1.02
N GLU A 70 9.07 5.82 -2.02
CA GLU A 70 10.42 5.78 -2.60
C GLU A 70 11.47 6.52 -1.76
N LYS A 71 11.09 7.62 -1.11
CA LYS A 71 12.04 8.55 -0.48
C LYS A 71 12.14 8.42 1.04
N ASP A 72 11.09 7.94 1.71
CA ASP A 72 11.09 7.71 3.15
C ASP A 72 11.26 6.23 3.46
N LEU A 73 12.51 5.83 3.74
CA LEU A 73 12.87 4.43 4.00
C LEU A 73 12.09 3.83 5.17
N HIS A 74 11.75 4.63 6.18
CA HIS A 74 10.97 4.15 7.32
C HIS A 74 9.51 3.88 6.93
N TYR A 75 8.90 4.81 6.18
CA TYR A 75 7.54 4.62 5.68
C TYR A 75 7.44 3.40 4.75
N LEU A 76 8.40 3.24 3.81
CA LEU A 76 8.50 2.06 2.95
C LEU A 76 8.56 0.76 3.77
N ALA A 77 9.43 0.72 4.78
CA ALA A 77 9.64 -0.48 5.59
C ALA A 77 8.39 -0.89 6.37
N VAL A 78 7.74 0.05 7.07
CA VAL A 78 6.56 -0.27 7.89
C VAL A 78 5.31 -0.57 7.05
N LEU A 79 5.13 0.14 5.93
CA LEU A 79 4.03 -0.12 5.01
C LEU A 79 4.22 -1.46 4.29
N GLY A 80 5.44 -1.76 3.80
CA GLY A 80 5.80 -3.03 3.20
C GLY A 80 5.59 -4.19 4.16
N THR A 81 6.04 -4.07 5.41
CA THR A 81 5.81 -5.09 6.45
C THR A 81 4.32 -5.40 6.62
N ARG A 82 3.45 -4.39 6.64
CA ARG A 82 2.01 -4.59 6.76
C ARG A 82 1.40 -5.23 5.52
N LYS A 83 1.80 -4.80 4.31
CA LYS A 83 1.35 -5.41 3.04
C LYS A 83 1.77 -6.88 2.96
N HIS A 84 3.04 -7.19 3.23
CA HIS A 84 3.58 -8.56 3.19
C HIS A 84 2.89 -9.49 4.21
N ALA A 85 2.63 -9.00 5.41
CA ALA A 85 1.97 -9.81 6.44
C ALA A 85 0.59 -10.34 5.99
N VAL A 86 -0.14 -9.56 5.16
CA VAL A 86 -1.45 -9.98 4.63
C VAL A 86 -1.32 -10.78 3.34
N SER A 87 -0.43 -10.39 2.42
CA SER A 87 -0.29 -11.04 1.11
C SER A 87 0.28 -12.46 1.21
N GLN A 88 0.96 -12.80 2.30
CA GLN A 88 1.51 -14.13 2.56
C GLN A 88 0.54 -15.09 3.28
N LEU A 89 -0.70 -14.64 3.57
CA LEU A 89 -1.69 -15.50 4.20
C LEU A 89 -2.24 -16.53 3.19
N ASP A 90 -2.40 -17.76 3.65
CA ASP A 90 -3.01 -18.81 2.84
C ASP A 90 -4.47 -18.46 2.49
N LEU A 91 -4.81 -18.62 1.21
CA LEU A 91 -6.16 -18.41 0.72
C LEU A 91 -6.92 -19.73 0.71
N VAL A 92 -8.01 -19.78 1.46
CA VAL A 92 -8.89 -20.93 1.55
C VAL A 92 -10.25 -20.60 0.93
N VAL A 93 -10.71 -21.44 0.00
CA VAL A 93 -12.04 -21.34 -0.62
C VAL A 93 -12.97 -22.33 0.03
N ARG A 94 -14.03 -21.85 0.67
CA ARG A 94 -15.06 -22.69 1.31
C ARG A 94 -16.37 -22.62 0.55
N ALA A 95 -17.02 -23.77 0.39
CA ALA A 95 -18.37 -23.82 -0.16
C ALA A 95 -19.38 -23.08 0.75
N ALA A 96 -20.37 -22.45 0.15
CA ALA A 96 -21.42 -21.74 0.90
C ALA A 96 -22.31 -22.69 1.73
N SER A 97 -22.49 -23.93 1.25
CA SER A 97 -23.19 -25.00 1.97
C SER A 97 -22.69 -26.37 1.49
N SER A 98 -23.25 -27.45 2.08
CA SER A 98 -23.02 -28.84 1.63
C SER A 98 -23.77 -29.24 0.36
N GLY A 99 -24.52 -28.32 -0.26
CA GLY A 99 -25.25 -28.54 -1.51
C GLY A 99 -24.30 -28.78 -2.69
N ALA A 100 -24.68 -29.69 -3.61
CA ALA A 100 -23.82 -30.07 -4.74
C ALA A 100 -23.39 -28.89 -5.62
N ASP A 101 -24.28 -27.90 -5.85
CA ASP A 101 -23.97 -26.73 -6.65
C ASP A 101 -23.01 -25.78 -5.92
N ASP A 102 -23.18 -25.60 -4.60
CA ASP A 102 -22.28 -24.78 -3.78
C ASP A 102 -20.86 -25.42 -3.70
N GLN A 103 -20.81 -26.77 -3.61
CA GLN A 103 -19.53 -27.52 -3.64
C GLN A 103 -18.84 -27.41 -5.01
N ARG A 104 -19.60 -27.56 -6.09
CA ARG A 104 -19.06 -27.40 -7.46
C ARG A 104 -18.56 -26.00 -7.72
N ALA A 105 -19.28 -24.97 -7.28
CA ALA A 105 -18.83 -23.59 -7.39
C ALA A 105 -17.53 -23.34 -6.61
N ALA A 106 -17.41 -23.89 -5.40
CA ALA A 106 -16.18 -23.76 -4.60
C ALA A 106 -15.00 -24.50 -5.21
N ALA A 107 -15.22 -25.70 -5.75
CA ALA A 107 -14.19 -26.46 -6.44
C ALA A 107 -13.66 -25.73 -7.67
N MET A 108 -14.55 -25.22 -8.53
CA MET A 108 -14.18 -24.42 -9.70
C MET A 108 -13.38 -23.16 -9.33
N VAL A 109 -13.82 -22.42 -8.32
CA VAL A 109 -13.10 -21.23 -7.85
C VAL A 109 -11.72 -21.62 -7.31
N ARG A 110 -11.61 -22.71 -6.54
CA ARG A 110 -10.32 -23.19 -6.01
C ARG A 110 -9.36 -23.56 -7.14
N GLU A 111 -9.83 -24.30 -8.12
CA GLU A 111 -9.04 -24.67 -9.30
C GLU A 111 -8.52 -23.45 -10.04
N MET A 112 -9.34 -22.40 -10.22
CA MET A 112 -8.96 -21.22 -10.99
C MET A 112 -8.02 -20.26 -10.25
N ILE A 113 -8.18 -20.09 -8.93
CA ILE A 113 -7.47 -19.03 -8.20
C ILE A 113 -6.41 -19.54 -7.20
N VAL A 114 -6.45 -20.83 -6.80
CA VAL A 114 -5.49 -21.41 -5.86
C VAL A 114 -4.57 -22.39 -6.57
N GLU A 115 -5.14 -23.33 -7.33
CA GLU A 115 -4.41 -24.41 -7.97
C GLU A 115 -3.96 -24.07 -9.40
N GLY A 116 -4.57 -23.03 -9.99
CA GLY A 116 -4.32 -22.60 -11.36
C GLY A 116 -3.10 -21.69 -11.52
N PRO A 117 -2.82 -21.27 -12.76
CA PRO A 117 -1.64 -20.47 -13.07
C PRO A 117 -1.75 -19.00 -12.63
N LEU A 118 -2.85 -18.58 -12.01
CA LEU A 118 -3.07 -17.20 -11.58
C LEU A 118 -2.14 -16.88 -10.41
N GLN A 119 -1.21 -15.96 -10.61
CA GLN A 119 -0.28 -15.49 -9.57
C GLN A 119 -0.99 -14.53 -8.61
N LEU A 120 -1.79 -15.09 -7.70
CA LEU A 120 -2.61 -14.29 -6.79
C LEU A 120 -1.80 -13.60 -5.70
N ASP A 121 -0.70 -14.19 -5.22
CA ASP A 121 0.13 -13.64 -4.13
C ASP A 121 0.69 -12.26 -4.50
N GLY A 122 1.27 -12.12 -5.69
CA GLY A 122 1.73 -10.84 -6.20
C GLY A 122 0.59 -9.83 -6.35
N ALA A 123 -0.55 -10.29 -6.90
CA ALA A 123 -1.72 -9.43 -7.05
C ALA A 123 -2.31 -9.00 -5.70
N MET A 124 -2.28 -9.83 -4.67
CA MET A 124 -2.70 -9.44 -3.32
C MET A 124 -1.84 -8.32 -2.75
N PHE A 125 -0.53 -8.38 -2.94
CA PHE A 125 0.38 -7.29 -2.52
C PHE A 125 0.02 -5.98 -3.22
N ASP A 126 -0.21 -6.01 -4.53
CA ASP A 126 -0.60 -4.85 -5.33
C ASP A 126 -1.98 -4.29 -4.93
N ILE A 127 -2.94 -5.17 -4.62
CA ILE A 127 -4.26 -4.76 -4.12
C ILE A 127 -4.14 -4.06 -2.77
N LEU A 128 -3.23 -4.50 -1.90
CA LEU A 128 -2.97 -3.91 -0.58
C LEU A 128 -2.27 -2.54 -0.65
N ASP A 129 -1.89 -2.06 -1.82
CA ASP A 129 -1.44 -0.68 -2.03
C ASP A 129 -2.47 0.35 -1.56
N ALA A 130 -3.74 -0.04 -1.54
CA ALA A 130 -4.83 0.71 -0.94
C ALA A 130 -4.54 1.13 0.52
N ILE A 131 -3.75 0.38 1.30
CA ILE A 131 -3.42 0.71 2.70
C ILE A 131 -2.71 2.07 2.77
N GLY A 132 -1.75 2.29 1.86
CA GLY A 132 -1.06 3.58 1.75
C GLY A 132 -1.94 4.66 1.14
N LYS A 133 -2.56 4.38 0.00
CA LYS A 133 -3.22 5.35 -0.87
C LYS A 133 -4.72 5.56 -0.61
N GLY A 134 -5.38 4.61 0.07
CA GLY A 134 -6.83 4.63 0.37
C GLY A 134 -7.63 3.72 -0.56
N PHE A 135 -7.15 3.50 -1.78
CA PHE A 135 -7.75 2.61 -2.76
C PHE A 135 -6.69 2.03 -3.69
N SER A 136 -7.04 0.92 -4.32
CA SER A 136 -6.31 0.32 -5.43
C SER A 136 -7.27 -0.26 -6.46
N ALA A 137 -6.80 -0.42 -7.69
CA ALA A 137 -7.54 -1.03 -8.78
C ALA A 137 -6.66 -2.02 -9.53
N THR A 138 -7.10 -3.26 -9.59
CA THR A 138 -6.46 -4.33 -10.36
C THR A 138 -7.41 -4.74 -11.47
N GLU A 139 -6.99 -4.65 -12.72
CA GLU A 139 -7.82 -5.01 -13.86
C GLU A 139 -7.71 -6.50 -14.14
N ILE A 140 -8.87 -7.16 -14.27
CA ILE A 140 -8.98 -8.56 -14.63
C ILE A 140 -9.04 -8.68 -16.14
N LYS A 141 -8.09 -9.38 -16.73
CA LYS A 141 -8.17 -9.78 -18.13
C LYS A 141 -8.73 -11.19 -18.19
N TRP A 142 -9.96 -11.29 -18.68
CA TRP A 142 -10.63 -12.56 -18.82
C TRP A 142 -10.24 -13.25 -20.13
N ASP A 143 -10.11 -14.55 -20.09
CA ASP A 143 -10.01 -15.40 -21.25
C ASP A 143 -11.17 -16.38 -21.31
N LYS A 144 -11.55 -16.75 -22.55
CA LYS A 144 -12.58 -17.71 -22.87
C LYS A 144 -12.06 -18.71 -23.91
N SER A 145 -10.88 -19.26 -23.70
CA SER A 145 -10.38 -20.35 -24.51
C SER A 145 -11.00 -21.68 -24.06
N GLY A 146 -12.16 -21.99 -24.64
CA GLY A 146 -12.90 -23.19 -24.29
C GLY A 146 -14.35 -22.91 -23.89
N ARG A 147 -14.88 -23.69 -22.94
CA ARG A 147 -16.27 -23.55 -22.44
C ARG A 147 -16.40 -22.59 -21.27
N GLU A 148 -15.30 -22.32 -20.56
CA GLU A 148 -15.28 -21.61 -19.30
C GLU A 148 -14.56 -20.26 -19.42
N TRP A 149 -15.07 -19.29 -18.67
CA TRP A 149 -14.41 -18.02 -18.44
C TRP A 149 -13.47 -18.15 -17.26
N PHE A 150 -12.22 -17.72 -17.43
CA PHE A 150 -11.27 -17.70 -16.32
C PHE A 150 -10.46 -16.39 -16.32
N PRO A 151 -10.03 -15.92 -15.15
CA PRO A 151 -9.15 -14.76 -15.03
C PRO A 151 -7.75 -15.15 -15.49
N ALA A 152 -7.35 -14.73 -16.69
CA ALA A 152 -6.04 -15.08 -17.25
C ALA A 152 -4.91 -14.25 -16.62
N GLU A 153 -5.16 -12.98 -16.35
CA GLU A 153 -4.18 -12.05 -15.79
C GLU A 153 -4.88 -11.08 -14.83
N LEU A 154 -4.20 -10.76 -13.74
CA LEU A 154 -4.53 -9.66 -12.83
C LEU A 154 -3.49 -8.56 -13.01
N LYS A 155 -3.90 -7.45 -13.60
CA LYS A 155 -2.99 -6.35 -13.94
C LYS A 155 -3.16 -5.22 -12.93
N TRP A 156 -2.10 -4.94 -12.18
CA TRP A 156 -2.02 -3.71 -11.41
C TRP A 156 -2.24 -2.49 -12.33
N ARG A 157 -3.02 -1.54 -11.86
CA ARG A 157 -3.28 -0.30 -12.57
C ARG A 157 -2.89 0.86 -11.68
N ASP A 158 -2.10 1.76 -12.25
CA ASP A 158 -1.62 2.93 -11.53
C ASP A 158 -2.80 3.71 -10.95
N PRO A 159 -2.86 3.93 -9.63
CA PRO A 159 -3.95 4.65 -9.00
C PRO A 159 -4.18 6.05 -9.56
N ARG A 160 -3.16 6.69 -10.13
CA ARG A 160 -3.25 8.01 -10.79
C ARG A 160 -4.15 8.01 -12.03
N TRP A 161 -4.41 6.84 -12.62
CA TRP A 161 -5.30 6.70 -13.79
C TRP A 161 -6.77 6.73 -13.42
N PHE A 162 -7.08 6.84 -12.13
CA PHE A 162 -8.45 6.88 -11.63
C PHE A 162 -8.78 8.23 -10.99
N ALA A 163 -10.06 8.49 -10.91
CA ALA A 163 -10.64 9.63 -10.22
C ALA A 163 -11.91 9.17 -9.50
N PHE A 164 -12.46 10.02 -8.65
CA PHE A 164 -13.76 9.76 -8.04
C PHE A 164 -14.81 10.69 -8.63
N ASP A 165 -16.05 10.23 -8.66
CA ASP A 165 -17.15 11.11 -8.97
C ASP A 165 -17.20 12.24 -7.94
N TRP A 166 -17.36 13.44 -8.42
CA TRP A 166 -17.21 14.62 -7.58
C TRP A 166 -18.50 14.98 -6.81
N ILE A 167 -19.64 14.28 -7.07
CA ILE A 167 -20.89 14.46 -6.35
C ILE A 167 -20.85 13.67 -5.04
N SER A 168 -20.59 12.36 -5.11
CA SER A 168 -20.55 11.48 -3.92
C SER A 168 -19.12 11.25 -3.40
N GLY A 169 -18.10 11.33 -4.28
CA GLY A 169 -16.74 10.96 -3.96
C GLY A 169 -16.52 9.47 -3.71
N GLU A 170 -17.52 8.63 -4.00
CA GLU A 170 -17.51 7.20 -3.69
C GLU A 170 -17.27 6.32 -4.91
N GLN A 171 -17.81 6.75 -6.07
CA GLN A 171 -17.70 5.98 -7.30
C GLN A 171 -16.35 6.22 -7.97
N MET A 172 -15.58 5.15 -8.15
CA MET A 172 -14.32 5.20 -8.89
C MET A 172 -14.57 5.21 -10.40
N LEU A 173 -13.85 6.08 -11.09
CA LEU A 173 -13.92 6.29 -12.53
C LEU A 173 -12.52 6.14 -13.12
N VAL A 174 -12.38 5.58 -14.34
CA VAL A 174 -11.13 5.55 -15.07
C VAL A 174 -10.97 6.80 -15.92
N ARG A 175 -9.78 7.38 -15.97
CA ARG A 175 -9.45 8.52 -16.83
C ARG A 175 -9.31 8.03 -18.28
N THR A 176 -9.98 8.71 -19.21
CA THR A 176 -10.01 8.36 -20.63
C THR A 176 -9.65 9.55 -21.50
N LEU A 177 -9.26 9.30 -22.73
CA LEU A 177 -9.11 10.32 -23.76
C LEU A 177 -10.46 10.54 -24.47
N LYS A 178 -10.69 11.74 -25.00
CA LYS A 178 -11.86 12.02 -25.83
C LYS A 178 -11.83 11.11 -27.08
N GLY A 179 -12.86 10.28 -27.24
CA GLY A 179 -12.96 9.29 -28.34
C GLY A 179 -12.60 7.85 -27.94
N GLU A 180 -12.09 7.58 -26.75
CA GLU A 180 -11.97 6.23 -26.21
C GLU A 180 -13.29 5.81 -25.56
N GLY A 181 -14.06 4.97 -26.26
CA GLY A 181 -15.29 4.36 -25.74
C GLY A 181 -16.47 5.31 -25.69
N GLU A 182 -17.24 5.32 -26.77
CA GLU A 182 -18.59 5.89 -26.76
C GLU A 182 -19.51 5.07 -25.89
N ALA A 183 -19.62 5.48 -24.64
CA ALA A 183 -20.84 5.38 -23.86
C ALA A 183 -20.79 6.52 -22.84
N SER A 184 -20.95 7.74 -23.33
CA SER A 184 -21.34 8.84 -22.47
C SER A 184 -22.78 8.58 -22.06
N PRO A 185 -23.11 8.34 -20.78
CA PRO A 185 -24.46 8.56 -20.33
C PRO A 185 -24.75 10.04 -20.54
N ALA A 186 -25.90 10.31 -21.11
CA ALA A 186 -26.40 11.62 -21.48
C ALA A 186 -26.05 12.69 -20.43
N GLY A 187 -25.45 13.74 -20.94
CA GLY A 187 -25.63 15.11 -20.48
C GLY A 187 -25.43 15.39 -19.01
N ASP A 188 -24.19 15.49 -18.56
CA ASP A 188 -23.96 16.32 -17.38
C ASP A 188 -23.61 17.76 -17.80
N ALA A 189 -24.64 18.51 -18.15
CA ALA A 189 -24.60 19.96 -18.36
C ALA A 189 -24.42 20.73 -17.04
N SER A 190 -24.30 20.04 -15.88
CA SER A 190 -24.26 20.63 -14.54
C SER A 190 -22.83 20.76 -13.98
N ARG A 191 -21.77 20.48 -14.76
CA ARG A 191 -20.41 20.72 -14.30
C ARG A 191 -20.18 22.22 -14.12
N PRO A 192 -20.02 22.70 -12.88
CA PRO A 192 -19.53 24.05 -12.70
C PRO A 192 -18.14 24.13 -13.34
N ARG A 193 -17.97 25.04 -14.25
CA ARG A 193 -16.64 25.41 -14.73
C ARG A 193 -15.84 25.85 -13.51
N HIS A 194 -14.76 25.16 -13.22
CA HIS A 194 -13.84 25.60 -12.17
C HIS A 194 -13.38 27.02 -12.48
N PHE A 195 -13.94 27.96 -11.75
CA PHE A 195 -13.44 29.33 -11.70
C PHE A 195 -12.22 29.36 -10.78
N GLY A 196 -11.10 29.65 -11.38
CA GLY A 196 -9.98 30.27 -10.67
C GLY A 196 -8.97 29.35 -10.01
N GLY A 197 -7.80 29.44 -10.50
CA GLY A 197 -6.56 29.05 -9.88
C GLY A 197 -5.87 27.91 -10.59
N ASP A 198 -4.72 28.23 -11.14
CA ASP A 198 -3.74 27.37 -11.76
C ASP A 198 -3.76 25.92 -11.24
N THR A 199 -4.59 25.08 -11.86
CA THR A 199 -4.49 23.65 -11.71
C THR A 199 -3.55 23.15 -12.80
N PRO A 200 -2.35 22.69 -12.48
CA PRO A 200 -1.37 22.21 -13.46
C PRO A 200 -1.70 20.83 -14.03
N HIS A 201 -2.99 20.45 -14.08
CA HIS A 201 -3.42 19.17 -14.62
C HIS A 201 -3.75 19.20 -16.11
N LEU A 202 -3.50 20.31 -16.75
CA LEU A 202 -3.31 20.35 -18.17
C LEU A 202 -1.93 19.74 -18.45
N THR A 203 -1.88 18.46 -18.71
CA THR A 203 -0.77 17.91 -19.47
C THR A 203 -0.81 18.59 -20.84
N SER A 204 -0.29 19.81 -20.91
CA SER A 204 0.12 20.35 -22.18
C SER A 204 1.25 19.41 -22.65
N SER A 205 0.96 18.56 -23.62
CA SER A 205 2.04 18.08 -24.45
C SER A 205 2.63 19.34 -25.08
N ALA A 206 3.70 19.84 -24.51
CA ALA A 206 4.39 21.07 -24.96
C ALA A 206 4.89 20.95 -26.42
N GLN A 207 4.62 19.83 -27.08
CA GLN A 207 5.03 19.54 -28.44
C GLN A 207 3.89 19.58 -29.48
N THR A 208 2.60 19.58 -29.09
CA THR A 208 1.50 19.56 -30.07
C THR A 208 0.46 20.68 -29.93
N GLY A 209 0.56 21.50 -28.89
CA GLY A 209 -0.37 22.63 -28.69
C GLY A 209 -1.85 22.25 -28.45
N ILE A 210 -2.17 20.96 -28.33
CA ILE A 210 -3.54 20.48 -28.07
C ILE A 210 -3.68 20.20 -26.59
N ALA A 211 -4.47 21.01 -25.89
CA ALA A 211 -4.88 20.74 -24.53
C ALA A 211 -5.83 19.52 -24.48
N ILE A 212 -5.32 18.38 -24.07
CA ILE A 212 -6.14 17.16 -23.87
C ILE A 212 -6.82 17.29 -22.52
N GLN A 213 -8.14 17.48 -22.50
CA GLN A 213 -8.94 17.43 -21.28
C GLN A 213 -9.18 15.97 -20.89
N PRO A 214 -8.79 15.55 -19.68
CA PRO A 214 -9.09 14.20 -19.24
C PRO A 214 -10.61 14.04 -19.05
N MET A 215 -11.16 13.05 -19.69
CA MET A 215 -12.51 12.57 -19.44
C MET A 215 -12.45 11.40 -18.46
N THR A 216 -13.58 11.05 -17.88
CA THR A 216 -13.69 9.89 -17.01
C THR A 216 -14.82 8.98 -17.50
N ALA A 217 -14.62 7.67 -17.34
CA ALA A 217 -15.64 6.67 -17.64
C ALA A 217 -15.84 5.75 -16.44
N PRO A 218 -17.05 5.20 -16.22
CA PRO A 218 -17.28 4.21 -15.18
C PRO A 218 -16.47 2.94 -15.44
N LEU A 219 -16.04 2.28 -14.36
CA LEU A 219 -15.40 0.98 -14.46
C LEU A 219 -16.41 -0.04 -14.97
N ALA A 220 -16.02 -0.81 -15.99
CA ALA A 220 -16.86 -1.87 -16.52
C ALA A 220 -17.08 -2.96 -15.46
N PRO A 221 -18.31 -3.50 -15.36
CA PRO A 221 -18.63 -4.59 -14.46
C PRO A 221 -17.73 -5.82 -14.70
N PHE A 222 -17.35 -6.54 -13.66
CA PHE A 222 -16.49 -7.73 -13.69
C PHE A 222 -15.06 -7.50 -14.23
N LYS A 223 -14.66 -6.25 -14.43
CA LYS A 223 -13.34 -5.92 -14.98
C LYS A 223 -12.30 -5.55 -13.96
N PHE A 224 -12.70 -5.13 -12.76
CA PHE A 224 -11.76 -4.61 -11.77
C PHE A 224 -12.01 -5.21 -10.40
N ILE A 225 -10.93 -5.55 -9.72
CA ILE A 225 -10.88 -5.72 -8.28
C ILE A 225 -10.59 -4.34 -7.70
N VAL A 226 -11.58 -3.75 -7.02
CA VAL A 226 -11.46 -2.43 -6.40
C VAL A 226 -11.41 -2.59 -4.90
N HIS A 227 -10.25 -2.34 -4.33
CA HIS A 227 -10.04 -2.44 -2.89
C HIS A 227 -9.99 -1.06 -2.24
N PHE A 228 -10.67 -0.93 -1.10
CA PHE A 228 -10.67 0.27 -0.29
C PHE A 228 -10.13 -0.04 1.09
N ALA A 229 -9.02 0.59 1.46
CA ALA A 229 -8.53 0.56 2.83
C ALA A 229 -9.15 1.72 3.63
N LYS A 230 -9.51 1.44 4.89
CA LYS A 230 -10.16 2.41 5.78
C LYS A 230 -9.34 2.61 7.05
N ALA A 231 -8.34 3.48 7.01
CA ALA A 231 -7.67 3.94 8.23
C ALA A 231 -8.60 4.86 9.07
N LYS A 232 -9.57 5.50 8.40
CA LYS A 232 -10.61 6.34 9.04
C LYS A 232 -11.92 6.25 8.28
N ALA A 233 -13.02 6.65 8.91
CA ALA A 233 -14.32 6.77 8.24
C ALA A 233 -14.35 7.91 7.22
N GLY A 234 -15.21 7.80 6.21
CA GLY A 234 -15.45 8.80 5.18
C GLY A 234 -15.08 8.33 3.78
N LEU A 235 -14.78 9.27 2.89
CA LEU A 235 -14.48 9.03 1.48
C LEU A 235 -13.30 8.06 1.31
N PRO A 236 -13.34 7.17 0.29
CA PRO A 236 -12.27 6.21 0.02
C PRO A 236 -10.88 6.84 -0.06
N VAL A 237 -10.75 7.94 -0.78
CA VAL A 237 -9.48 8.68 -0.93
C VAL A 237 -8.91 9.20 0.41
N ARG A 238 -9.76 9.31 1.44
CA ARG A 238 -9.34 9.74 2.79
C ARG A 238 -8.92 8.57 3.67
N GLY A 239 -9.10 7.33 3.20
CA GLY A 239 -8.82 6.12 3.96
C GLY A 239 -7.33 5.73 4.00
N GLY A 240 -6.50 6.30 3.12
CA GLY A 240 -5.09 5.95 3.00
C GLY A 240 -4.21 6.55 4.10
N LEU A 241 -3.21 5.78 4.53
CA LEU A 241 -2.25 6.19 5.56
C LEU A 241 -1.28 7.27 5.09
N ALA A 242 -1.00 7.37 3.78
CA ALA A 242 -0.15 8.40 3.21
C ALA A 242 -0.64 9.83 3.53
N ARG A 243 -1.95 10.02 3.71
CA ARG A 243 -2.50 11.33 4.11
C ARG A 243 -2.03 11.78 5.48
N ALA A 244 -1.97 10.87 6.44
CA ALA A 244 -1.50 11.17 7.78
C ALA A 244 0.02 11.21 7.82
N ALA A 245 0.69 10.24 7.20
CA ALA A 245 2.14 10.16 7.14
C ALA A 245 2.76 11.33 6.35
N GLY A 246 2.05 11.93 5.39
CA GLY A 246 2.51 13.07 4.59
C GLY A 246 2.92 14.29 5.41
N TRP A 247 2.32 14.51 6.58
CA TRP A 247 2.74 15.57 7.49
C TRP A 247 4.08 15.23 8.17
N SER A 248 4.26 13.99 8.62
CA SER A 248 5.56 13.54 9.18
C SER A 248 6.64 13.58 8.12
N TYR A 249 6.35 13.12 6.90
CA TYR A 249 7.24 13.19 5.75
C TYR A 249 7.70 14.61 5.44
N LEU A 250 6.76 15.56 5.39
CA LEU A 250 7.05 16.98 5.15
C LEU A 250 8.05 17.54 6.18
N PHE A 251 7.76 17.34 7.47
CA PHE A 251 8.62 17.86 8.54
C PHE A 251 9.96 17.13 8.59
N LYS A 252 9.99 15.83 8.35
CA LYS A 252 11.23 15.05 8.27
C LYS A 252 12.15 15.56 7.16
N ASN A 253 11.61 15.88 5.98
CA ASN A 253 12.38 16.46 4.89
C ASN A 253 12.98 17.81 5.24
N TYR A 254 12.27 18.66 6.00
CA TYR A 254 12.83 19.93 6.48
C TYR A 254 14.01 19.68 7.43
N VAL A 255 13.81 18.81 8.40
CA VAL A 255 14.83 18.46 9.39
C VAL A 255 16.07 17.87 8.74
N LEU A 256 15.91 16.93 7.81
CA LEU A 256 17.03 16.33 7.10
C LEU A 256 17.78 17.36 6.26
N LYS A 257 17.08 18.25 5.57
CA LYS A 257 17.70 19.34 4.82
C LYS A 257 18.51 20.26 5.74
N ASP A 258 17.92 20.67 6.86
CA ASP A 258 18.59 21.55 7.81
C ASP A 258 19.79 20.84 8.45
N TRP A 259 19.70 19.52 8.71
CA TRP A 259 20.81 18.73 9.24
C TRP A 259 21.95 18.62 8.24
N VAL A 260 21.68 18.38 6.96
CA VAL A 260 22.69 18.40 5.90
C VAL A 260 23.38 19.77 5.85
N THR A 261 22.60 20.86 5.81
CA THR A 261 23.14 22.24 5.83
C THR A 261 24.00 22.47 7.08
N PHE A 262 23.53 22.01 8.23
CA PHE A 262 24.30 22.10 9.48
C PHE A 262 25.66 21.36 9.38
N THR A 263 25.65 20.14 8.83
CA THR A 263 26.90 19.37 8.65
C THR A 263 27.85 20.02 7.65
N GLU A 264 27.33 20.65 6.61
CA GLU A 264 28.13 21.42 5.65
C GLU A 264 28.78 22.65 6.30
N VAL A 265 28.01 23.41 7.08
CA VAL A 265 28.50 24.65 7.71
C VAL A 265 29.44 24.36 8.89
N PHE A 266 29.07 23.41 9.75
CA PHE A 266 29.82 23.14 11.00
C PHE A 266 30.78 21.95 10.89
N GLY A 267 30.66 21.12 9.86
CA GLY A 267 31.59 20.02 9.57
C GLY A 267 32.93 20.51 9.01
N GLN A 268 32.97 21.75 8.52
CA GLN A 268 34.20 22.37 8.02
C GLN A 268 34.54 23.59 8.89
N PRO A 269 35.62 23.54 9.68
CA PRO A 269 36.02 24.64 10.52
C PRO A 269 36.42 25.84 9.66
N LEU A 270 35.87 27.01 9.99
CA LEU A 270 36.28 28.26 9.36
C LEU A 270 37.78 28.48 9.59
N ARG A 271 38.51 28.63 8.50
CA ARG A 271 39.97 28.87 8.54
C ARG A 271 40.23 30.38 8.47
N VAL A 272 40.82 30.89 9.51
CA VAL A 272 41.13 32.31 9.59
C VAL A 272 42.66 32.49 9.59
N GLY A 273 43.18 33.04 8.51
CA GLY A 273 44.56 33.50 8.42
C GLY A 273 44.70 34.87 9.05
N LYS A 274 45.62 35.06 10.01
CA LYS A 274 45.91 36.34 10.62
C LYS A 274 47.16 36.94 10.00
N TYR A 275 47.14 38.21 9.63
CA TYR A 275 48.32 38.92 9.12
C TYR A 275 48.62 40.18 9.93
N HIS A 276 49.93 40.55 9.99
CA HIS A 276 50.41 41.75 10.69
C HIS A 276 49.89 42.99 9.94
N PRO A 277 49.55 44.11 10.64
CA PRO A 277 49.08 45.34 10.00
C PRO A 277 50.02 45.93 8.95
N GLY A 278 51.33 45.66 9.01
CA GLY A 278 52.35 46.07 8.04
C GLY A 278 52.61 45.09 6.89
N ALA A 279 51.83 44.03 6.76
CA ALA A 279 51.99 43.04 5.69
C ALA A 279 51.71 43.62 4.31
N SER A 280 52.56 43.26 3.32
CA SER A 280 52.35 43.68 1.94
C SER A 280 51.12 42.99 1.31
N GLU A 281 50.59 43.62 0.26
CA GLU A 281 49.45 43.00 -0.48
C GLU A 281 49.83 41.61 -1.07
N LYS A 282 51.12 41.39 -1.41
CA LYS A 282 51.60 40.09 -1.85
C LYS A 282 51.52 39.04 -0.74
N ASP A 283 51.89 39.44 0.49
CA ASP A 283 51.86 38.54 1.64
C ASP A 283 50.38 38.19 2.00
N LYS A 284 49.49 39.15 1.93
CA LYS A 284 48.07 38.93 2.16
C LYS A 284 47.45 37.98 1.12
N GLN A 285 47.81 38.19 -0.17
CA GLN A 285 47.36 37.26 -1.24
C GLN A 285 47.93 35.85 -1.08
N ALA A 286 49.22 35.73 -0.72
CA ALA A 286 49.85 34.45 -0.46
C ALA A 286 49.19 33.71 0.73
N LEU A 287 48.88 34.44 1.81
CA LEU A 287 48.19 33.90 2.98
C LEU A 287 46.75 33.48 2.61
N LEU A 288 45.98 34.30 1.88
CA LEU A 288 44.65 33.93 1.42
C LEU A 288 44.66 32.70 0.55
N GLN A 289 45.62 32.62 -0.37
CA GLN A 289 45.78 31.45 -1.25
C GLN A 289 46.19 30.22 -0.48
N ALA A 290 47.05 30.32 0.54
CA ALA A 290 47.45 29.23 1.41
C ALA A 290 46.26 28.71 2.24
N VAL A 291 45.46 29.61 2.82
CA VAL A 291 44.26 29.24 3.60
C VAL A 291 43.20 28.63 2.71
N SER A 292 43.00 29.16 1.49
CA SER A 292 42.04 28.65 0.52
C SER A 292 42.43 27.26 -0.02
N ASN A 293 43.73 26.99 -0.21
CA ASN A 293 44.21 25.72 -0.74
C ASN A 293 44.18 24.56 0.28
N ILE A 294 43.95 24.85 1.57
CA ILE A 294 43.83 23.81 2.61
C ILE A 294 42.44 23.13 2.59
N GLY A 295 41.47 23.71 1.90
CA GLY A 295 40.11 23.12 1.76
C GLY A 295 39.22 23.95 0.88
N THR A 296 38.11 23.38 0.47
CA THR A 296 37.25 23.85 -0.61
C THR A 296 36.33 25.02 -0.27
N ASP A 297 36.12 25.36 1.02
CA ASP A 297 35.13 26.36 1.41
C ASP A 297 35.57 27.23 2.62
N ALA A 298 34.99 28.40 2.74
CA ALA A 298 35.08 29.34 3.86
C ALA A 298 36.51 29.65 4.38
N ALA A 299 37.26 30.44 3.60
CA ALA A 299 38.55 31.03 4.03
C ALA A 299 38.41 32.53 4.16
N ALA A 300 39.00 33.11 5.23
CA ALA A 300 39.09 34.55 5.43
C ALA A 300 40.50 34.93 5.90
N ILE A 301 40.95 36.12 5.52
CA ILE A 301 42.15 36.71 6.12
C ILE A 301 41.75 38.02 6.82
N ILE A 302 42.28 38.20 8.02
CA ILE A 302 42.02 39.41 8.84
C ILE A 302 43.32 39.97 9.38
N PRO A 303 43.46 41.31 9.58
CA PRO A 303 44.57 41.89 10.32
C PRO A 303 44.62 41.32 11.74
N GLU A 304 45.81 41.10 12.27
CA GLU A 304 46.01 40.59 13.62
C GLU A 304 45.37 41.48 14.70
N SER A 305 45.15 42.72 14.40
CA SER A 305 44.45 43.69 15.25
C SER A 305 42.92 43.61 15.18
N MET A 306 42.34 42.86 14.23
CA MET A 306 40.93 42.60 14.14
C MET A 306 40.57 41.23 14.65
N LEU A 307 39.59 41.15 15.52
CA LEU A 307 39.05 39.89 16.03
C LEU A 307 37.65 39.71 15.40
N ILE A 308 37.45 38.59 14.68
CA ILE A 308 36.10 38.16 14.35
C ILE A 308 35.71 37.18 15.45
N GLU A 309 34.90 37.63 16.38
CA GLU A 309 34.26 36.71 17.32
C GLU A 309 33.07 36.08 16.65
N PHE A 310 33.16 34.81 16.43
CA PHE A 310 31.99 33.99 16.17
C PHE A 310 31.34 33.72 17.53
N THR A 311 30.22 34.34 17.78
CA THR A 311 29.36 33.93 18.91
C THR A 311 28.84 32.54 18.57
N GLU A 312 29.62 31.53 18.91
CA GLU A 312 29.09 30.15 18.93
C GLU A 312 27.97 30.17 19.98
N ALA A 313 26.72 30.11 19.50
CA ALA A 313 25.68 29.64 20.37
C ALA A 313 26.13 28.23 20.79
N HIS A 314 26.54 28.09 22.06
CA HIS A 314 26.86 26.81 22.66
C HIS A 314 25.61 25.89 22.62
N GLN A 315 25.27 25.41 21.43
CA GLN A 315 24.30 24.35 21.26
C GLN A 315 25.06 23.03 21.27
N SER A 316 25.52 22.67 22.49
CA SER A 316 25.95 21.31 22.78
C SER A 316 24.73 20.40 22.65
N GLY A 317 24.37 19.95 21.44
CA GLY A 317 23.24 19.05 21.23
C GLY A 317 22.57 19.15 19.87
N SER A 318 23.09 19.97 18.95
CA SER A 318 22.41 20.24 17.69
C SER A 318 22.23 18.99 16.79
N ALA A 319 23.24 18.13 16.64
CA ALA A 319 23.14 16.92 15.86
C ALA A 319 22.17 15.90 16.50
N GLU A 320 22.22 15.75 17.80
CA GLU A 320 21.30 14.87 18.55
C GLU A 320 19.83 15.35 18.50
N LEU A 321 19.61 16.65 18.40
CA LEU A 321 18.27 17.22 18.24
C LEU A 321 17.63 16.80 16.91
N TYR A 322 18.38 16.86 15.81
CA TYR A 322 17.92 16.44 14.48
C TYR A 322 17.63 14.93 14.48
N GLU A 323 18.53 14.11 15.01
CA GLU A 323 18.36 12.67 15.12
C GLU A 323 17.11 12.32 15.94
N ARG A 324 16.94 12.91 17.13
CA ARG A 324 15.78 12.68 18.00
C ARG A 324 14.47 13.08 17.34
N PHE A 325 14.46 14.17 16.60
CA PHE A 325 13.24 14.63 15.92
C PHE A 325 12.88 13.70 14.75
N CYS A 326 13.85 13.25 13.96
CA CYS A 326 13.62 12.23 12.93
C CYS A 326 13.10 10.92 13.55
N ALA A 327 13.74 10.41 14.60
CA ALA A 327 13.29 9.22 15.31
C ALA A 327 11.88 9.38 15.90
N TYR A 328 11.54 10.55 16.43
CA TYR A 328 10.18 10.84 16.87
C TYR A 328 9.17 10.74 15.72
N LEU A 329 9.45 11.34 14.57
CA LEU A 329 8.56 11.28 13.40
C LEU A 329 8.41 9.85 12.89
N ASP A 330 9.49 9.08 12.82
CA ASP A 330 9.48 7.67 12.44
C ASP A 330 8.63 6.83 13.41
N SER A 331 8.76 7.09 14.70
CA SER A 331 7.92 6.46 15.72
C SER A 331 6.42 6.78 15.55
N GLN A 332 6.06 8.03 15.16
CA GLN A 332 4.67 8.38 14.87
C GLN A 332 4.15 7.66 13.61
N VAL A 333 4.99 7.54 12.57
CA VAL A 333 4.66 6.77 11.36
C VAL A 333 4.45 5.28 11.70
N SER A 334 5.34 4.66 12.49
CA SER A 334 5.17 3.29 12.97
C SER A 334 3.84 3.08 13.71
N LYS A 335 3.48 3.98 14.62
CA LYS A 335 2.20 3.94 15.34
C LYS A 335 1.00 4.03 14.40
N ALA A 336 1.07 4.89 13.37
CA ALA A 336 0.00 5.06 12.41
C ALA A 336 -0.17 3.83 11.51
N VAL A 337 0.93 3.19 11.08
CA VAL A 337 0.92 2.09 10.11
C VAL A 337 0.76 0.73 10.78
N LEU A 338 1.53 0.47 11.85
CA LEU A 338 1.60 -0.83 12.53
C LEU A 338 0.84 -0.87 13.86
N GLY A 339 0.33 0.26 14.33
CA GLY A 339 -0.29 0.38 15.65
C GLY A 339 0.69 0.30 16.82
N GLN A 340 2.00 0.19 16.57
CA GLN A 340 3.03 -0.04 17.56
C GLN A 340 4.42 0.35 17.05
N THR A 341 5.45 0.36 17.92
CA THR A 341 6.83 0.77 17.57
C THR A 341 7.90 -0.31 17.82
N LEU A 342 7.60 -1.32 18.65
CA LEU A 342 8.60 -2.28 19.13
C LEU A 342 9.16 -3.22 18.05
N THR A 343 8.45 -3.43 16.95
CA THR A 343 8.97 -4.24 15.83
C THR A 343 9.96 -3.48 14.95
N THR A 344 10.01 -2.16 15.09
CA THR A 344 10.91 -1.28 14.32
C THR A 344 12.05 -0.71 15.15
N GLU A 345 11.86 -0.60 16.46
CA GLU A 345 12.86 -0.06 17.39
C GLU A 345 12.89 -0.89 18.67
N MET A 346 14.06 -1.48 18.98
CA MET A 346 14.26 -2.07 20.30
C MET A 346 14.41 -0.97 21.36
N PRO A 347 13.68 -1.02 22.49
CA PRO A 347 13.91 -0.09 23.58
C PRO A 347 15.37 -0.21 24.07
N ARG A 348 16.03 0.92 24.25
CA ARG A 348 17.40 0.99 24.80
C ARG A 348 17.54 0.40 26.24
N SER A 349 16.41 0.11 26.89
CA SER A 349 16.38 -0.58 28.19
C SER A 349 15.27 -1.63 28.18
N GLY A 350 15.67 -2.91 28.20
CA GLY A 350 14.90 -4.11 28.52
C GLY A 350 13.38 -4.08 28.33
N GLY A 351 12.91 -4.34 27.10
CA GLY A 351 11.48 -4.56 26.89
C GLY A 351 11.02 -5.82 27.63
N SER A 352 9.97 -5.73 28.44
CA SER A 352 9.43 -6.91 29.11
C SER A 352 8.75 -7.81 28.06
N HIS A 353 8.83 -9.12 28.26
CA HIS A 353 8.13 -10.12 27.44
C HIS A 353 6.62 -9.83 27.32
N ALA A 354 6.02 -9.29 28.39
CA ALA A 354 4.62 -8.85 28.40
C ALA A 354 4.34 -7.70 27.42
N ALA A 355 5.24 -6.72 27.29
CA ALA A 355 5.08 -5.64 26.31
C ALA A 355 5.13 -6.17 24.88
N ALA A 356 6.06 -7.10 24.59
CA ALA A 356 6.16 -7.73 23.27
C ALA A 356 4.88 -8.50 22.90
N GLN A 357 4.25 -9.20 23.85
CA GLN A 357 2.98 -9.90 23.62
C GLN A 357 1.81 -8.93 23.28
N VAL A 358 1.72 -7.80 23.99
CA VAL A 358 0.69 -6.79 23.70
C VAL A 358 0.88 -6.21 22.31
N HIS A 359 2.12 -5.91 21.91
CA HIS A 359 2.41 -5.40 20.58
C HIS A 359 2.11 -6.42 19.46
N ASP A 360 2.38 -7.70 19.71
CA ASP A 360 2.03 -8.77 18.76
C ASP A 360 0.50 -8.94 18.62
N ALA A 361 -0.24 -8.81 19.73
CA ALA A 361 -1.71 -8.81 19.69
C ALA A 361 -2.27 -7.68 18.81
N VAL A 362 -1.78 -6.44 18.98
CA VAL A 362 -2.19 -5.29 18.15
C VAL A 362 -1.86 -5.53 16.67
N ARG A 363 -0.68 -6.08 16.39
CA ARG A 363 -0.28 -6.43 15.01
C ARG A 363 -1.22 -7.45 14.39
N ARG A 364 -1.60 -8.50 15.16
CA ARG A 364 -2.55 -9.53 14.70
C ARG A 364 -3.95 -8.99 14.46
N ASP A 365 -4.41 -8.06 15.29
CA ASP A 365 -5.72 -7.42 15.10
C ASP A 365 -5.78 -6.62 13.79
N ILE A 366 -4.73 -5.86 13.49
CA ILE A 366 -4.60 -5.12 12.23
C ILE A 366 -4.54 -6.08 11.03
N LEU A 367 -3.70 -7.13 11.11
CA LEU A 367 -3.57 -8.16 10.10
C LEU A 367 -4.93 -8.81 9.81
N ASN A 368 -5.65 -9.24 10.84
CA ASN A 368 -6.96 -9.86 10.69
C ASN A 368 -8.01 -8.91 10.08
N ALA A 369 -7.96 -7.63 10.44
CA ALA A 369 -8.86 -6.63 9.89
C ALA A 369 -8.60 -6.40 8.38
N ASP A 370 -7.35 -6.31 7.97
CA ASP A 370 -6.97 -6.13 6.56
C ASP A 370 -7.24 -7.40 5.76
N ALA A 371 -6.93 -8.58 6.29
CA ALA A 371 -7.24 -9.87 5.67
C ALA A 371 -8.75 -10.05 5.42
N LYS A 372 -9.59 -9.74 6.39
CA LYS A 372 -11.06 -9.78 6.24
C LYS A 372 -11.56 -8.82 5.15
N ARG A 373 -10.99 -7.62 5.06
CA ARG A 373 -11.37 -6.65 4.02
C ARG A 373 -10.94 -7.13 2.64
N LEU A 374 -9.70 -7.65 2.51
CA LEU A 374 -9.20 -8.20 1.25
C LEU A 374 -10.04 -9.39 0.81
N ALA A 375 -10.34 -10.33 1.71
CA ALA A 375 -11.20 -11.49 1.43
C ALA A 375 -12.61 -11.05 0.94
N ALA A 376 -13.20 -10.05 1.57
CA ALA A 376 -14.50 -9.51 1.14
C ALA A 376 -14.43 -8.87 -0.26
N THR A 377 -13.33 -8.17 -0.57
CA THR A 377 -13.10 -7.60 -1.90
C THR A 377 -12.93 -8.68 -2.95
N LEU A 378 -12.09 -9.69 -2.70
CA LEU A 378 -11.89 -10.81 -3.63
C LEU A 378 -13.18 -11.61 -3.82
N ALA A 379 -13.96 -11.83 -2.77
CA ALA A 379 -15.26 -12.51 -2.88
C ALA A 379 -16.22 -11.73 -3.79
N ARG A 380 -16.28 -10.41 -3.68
CA ARG A 380 -17.17 -9.55 -4.47
C ARG A 380 -16.72 -9.39 -5.92
N ASP A 381 -15.41 -9.13 -6.15
CA ASP A 381 -14.90 -8.64 -7.43
C ASP A 381 -14.18 -9.73 -8.26
N LEU A 382 -13.85 -10.88 -7.66
CA LEU A 382 -13.20 -11.99 -8.35
C LEU A 382 -14.05 -13.28 -8.31
N VAL A 383 -14.41 -13.75 -7.12
CA VAL A 383 -15.15 -15.03 -6.96
C VAL A 383 -16.53 -14.96 -7.56
N ARG A 384 -17.30 -13.93 -7.23
CA ARG A 384 -18.64 -13.78 -7.80
C ARG A 384 -18.64 -13.70 -9.33
N PRO A 385 -17.79 -12.89 -10.00
CA PRO A 385 -17.65 -12.91 -11.45
C PRO A 385 -17.29 -14.27 -12.03
N ILE A 386 -16.39 -15.04 -11.43
CA ILE A 386 -16.03 -16.41 -11.86
C ILE A 386 -17.28 -17.28 -11.86
N VAL A 387 -18.04 -17.28 -10.78
CA VAL A 387 -19.25 -18.11 -10.66
C VAL A 387 -20.36 -17.63 -11.61
N ASP A 388 -20.62 -16.32 -11.67
CA ASP A 388 -21.70 -15.76 -12.50
C ASP A 388 -21.45 -16.00 -14.01
N LEU A 389 -20.20 -15.91 -14.45
CA LEU A 389 -19.82 -16.13 -15.86
C LEU A 389 -19.93 -17.60 -16.29
N ASN A 390 -19.71 -18.54 -15.37
CA ASN A 390 -19.63 -19.97 -15.68
C ASN A 390 -20.89 -20.76 -15.29
N MET A 391 -21.52 -20.41 -14.18
CA MET A 391 -22.69 -21.10 -13.66
C MET A 391 -23.97 -20.24 -13.66
N GLY A 392 -23.83 -18.95 -14.00
CA GLY A 392 -24.88 -17.96 -13.84
C GLY A 392 -25.04 -17.50 -12.38
N PRO A 393 -25.87 -16.44 -12.15
CA PRO A 393 -26.07 -15.88 -10.81
C PRO A 393 -26.59 -16.91 -9.81
N GLN A 394 -25.96 -16.96 -8.64
CA GLN A 394 -26.29 -17.88 -7.56
C GLN A 394 -26.90 -17.14 -6.37
N VAL A 395 -27.67 -17.86 -5.55
CA VAL A 395 -28.23 -17.33 -4.30
C VAL A 395 -27.11 -17.14 -3.25
N ARG A 396 -26.10 -18.03 -3.30
CA ARG A 396 -24.95 -18.02 -2.41
C ARG A 396 -23.68 -18.24 -3.21
N TYR A 397 -22.60 -17.65 -2.73
CA TYR A 397 -21.28 -17.73 -3.37
C TYR A 397 -20.25 -18.35 -2.43
N PRO A 398 -19.23 -19.02 -2.96
CA PRO A 398 -18.09 -19.48 -2.16
C PRO A 398 -17.50 -18.36 -1.31
N LYS A 399 -17.05 -18.70 -0.11
CA LYS A 399 -16.40 -17.78 0.81
C LYS A 399 -14.90 -17.88 0.69
N ILE A 400 -14.22 -16.76 0.72
CA ILE A 400 -12.77 -16.69 0.85
C ILE A 400 -12.43 -16.40 2.30
N GLU A 401 -11.48 -17.14 2.82
CA GLU A 401 -10.82 -16.91 4.11
C GLU A 401 -9.32 -16.73 3.84
N LEU A 402 -8.74 -15.70 4.42
CA LEU A 402 -7.30 -15.48 4.47
C LEU A 402 -6.89 -15.66 5.93
N GLY A 403 -6.03 -16.59 6.20
CA GLY A 403 -5.60 -16.88 7.56
C GLY A 403 -4.32 -17.69 7.61
N LEU A 404 -3.55 -17.47 8.67
CA LEU A 404 -2.54 -18.44 9.06
C LEU A 404 -3.27 -19.68 9.60
N PRO A 405 -2.80 -20.89 9.30
CA PRO A 405 -3.17 -22.05 10.12
C PRO A 405 -2.87 -21.66 11.58
N ASP A 406 -3.85 -21.77 12.43
CA ASP A 406 -3.71 -21.35 13.82
C ASP A 406 -2.93 -22.43 14.59
N ASP A 407 -1.59 -22.38 14.49
CA ASP A 407 -0.69 -23.37 15.11
C ASP A 407 -0.86 -23.44 16.65
N GLY A 408 -1.36 -22.36 17.26
CA GLY A 408 -1.67 -22.32 18.69
C GLY A 408 -2.95 -23.04 19.08
N ASP A 409 -3.92 -23.09 18.18
CA ASP A 409 -5.23 -23.71 18.43
C ASP A 409 -5.27 -25.19 18.08
N VAL A 410 -4.33 -25.70 17.27
CA VAL A 410 -4.35 -27.11 16.82
C VAL A 410 -4.22 -28.05 18.01
N LYS A 411 -3.30 -27.76 18.94
CA LYS A 411 -3.13 -28.57 20.15
C LYS A 411 -4.34 -28.46 21.06
N VAL A 412 -4.78 -27.23 21.33
CA VAL A 412 -5.97 -26.97 22.17
C VAL A 412 -7.22 -27.53 21.53
N PHE A 413 -7.35 -27.40 20.20
CA PHE A 413 -8.45 -28.01 19.45
C PHE A 413 -8.43 -29.54 19.54
N ALA A 414 -7.27 -30.19 19.37
CA ALA A 414 -7.14 -31.64 19.51
C ALA A 414 -7.48 -32.11 20.93
N GLU A 415 -7.05 -31.39 21.96
CA GLU A 415 -7.38 -31.65 23.37
C GLU A 415 -8.89 -31.49 23.65
N ILE A 416 -9.51 -30.42 23.11
CA ILE A 416 -10.96 -30.20 23.24
C ILE A 416 -11.75 -31.31 22.52
N VAL A 417 -11.33 -31.65 21.28
CA VAL A 417 -12.00 -32.74 20.50
C VAL A 417 -11.88 -34.08 21.23
N ALA A 418 -10.70 -34.42 21.77
CA ALA A 418 -10.51 -35.62 22.56
C ALA A 418 -11.43 -35.64 23.78
N MET A 419 -11.46 -34.54 24.53
CA MET A 419 -12.33 -34.38 25.71
C MET A 419 -13.83 -34.48 25.39
N LEU A 420 -14.26 -33.94 24.24
CA LEU A 420 -15.66 -34.00 23.80
C LEU A 420 -16.04 -35.39 23.28
N ALA A 421 -15.11 -36.06 22.57
CA ALA A 421 -15.29 -37.44 22.13
C ALA A 421 -15.42 -38.41 23.31
N ASP A 422 -14.59 -38.27 24.35
CA ASP A 422 -14.66 -39.03 25.60
C ASP A 422 -16.00 -38.82 26.33
N ARG A 423 -16.65 -37.69 26.14
CA ARG A 423 -17.98 -37.38 26.68
C ARG A 423 -19.14 -37.84 25.76
N GLY A 424 -18.83 -38.55 24.65
CA GLY A 424 -19.82 -39.13 23.75
C GLY A 424 -20.33 -38.21 22.64
N LEU A 425 -19.67 -37.02 22.41
CA LEU A 425 -20.02 -36.19 21.29
C LEU A 425 -19.55 -36.84 19.99
N ARG A 426 -20.44 -36.97 19.00
CA ARG A 426 -20.09 -37.44 17.67
C ARG A 426 -19.54 -36.27 16.81
N VAL A 427 -18.26 -36.29 16.54
CA VAL A 427 -17.60 -35.32 15.65
C VAL A 427 -17.21 -36.01 14.36
N SER A 428 -17.38 -35.33 13.22
CA SER A 428 -16.96 -35.87 11.92
C SER A 428 -15.43 -36.01 11.86
N GLN A 429 -14.92 -37.20 11.56
CA GLN A 429 -13.48 -37.46 11.39
C GLN A 429 -12.90 -36.55 10.30
N LYS A 430 -13.58 -36.44 9.17
CA LYS A 430 -13.17 -35.54 8.06
C LYS A 430 -13.03 -34.08 8.51
N THR A 431 -13.95 -33.57 9.31
CA THR A 431 -13.88 -32.20 9.82
C THR A 431 -12.68 -31.99 10.75
N ILE A 432 -12.32 -33.03 11.52
CA ILE A 432 -11.14 -32.98 12.42
C ILE A 432 -9.86 -32.98 11.60
N LEU A 433 -9.74 -33.92 10.65
CA LEU A 433 -8.58 -34.08 9.77
C LEU A 433 -8.36 -32.79 8.93
N ASP A 434 -9.41 -32.26 8.33
CA ASP A 434 -9.36 -31.00 7.57
C ASP A 434 -8.87 -29.83 8.44
N LYS A 435 -9.29 -29.76 9.70
CA LYS A 435 -8.90 -28.69 10.61
C LYS A 435 -7.49 -28.87 11.20
N LEU A 436 -7.02 -30.12 11.29
CA LEU A 436 -5.67 -30.46 11.73
C LEU A 436 -4.65 -30.42 10.57
N GLY A 437 -5.11 -30.24 9.32
CA GLY A 437 -4.26 -30.27 8.13
C GLY A 437 -3.67 -31.67 7.86
N ILE A 438 -4.33 -32.75 8.37
CA ILE A 438 -3.89 -34.11 8.21
C ILE A 438 -4.69 -34.76 7.07
N VAL A 439 -3.98 -35.26 6.07
CA VAL A 439 -4.59 -36.00 4.96
C VAL A 439 -4.91 -37.42 5.45
N GLU A 440 -6.13 -37.91 5.17
CA GLU A 440 -6.50 -39.29 5.45
C GLU A 440 -5.68 -40.24 4.56
N ALA A 441 -4.98 -41.20 5.18
CA ALA A 441 -4.14 -42.14 4.44
C ALA A 441 -4.98 -43.03 3.54
N ASP A 442 -4.52 -43.26 2.31
CA ASP A 442 -5.16 -44.20 1.39
C ASP A 442 -4.87 -45.64 1.82
N ASP A 443 -5.73 -46.61 1.44
CA ASP A 443 -5.62 -48.03 1.83
C ASP A 443 -4.27 -48.67 1.44
N SER A 444 -3.49 -48.02 0.58
CA SER A 444 -2.16 -48.48 0.13
C SER A 444 -0.98 -47.84 0.87
N GLU A 445 -1.22 -46.86 1.74
CA GLU A 445 -0.17 -46.14 2.44
C GLU A 445 0.19 -46.74 3.79
N ALA A 446 1.47 -46.63 4.17
CA ALA A 446 1.92 -47.06 5.49
C ALA A 446 1.41 -46.11 6.57
N VAL A 447 0.54 -46.58 7.45
CA VAL A 447 -0.04 -45.81 8.55
C VAL A 447 0.75 -45.97 9.84
N LEU A 448 0.83 -44.89 10.66
CA LEU A 448 1.34 -44.97 12.02
C LEU A 448 0.41 -45.82 12.88
N ALA A 449 0.84 -47.04 13.19
CA ALA A 449 0.12 -47.91 14.12
C ALA A 449 0.43 -47.54 15.57
N PRO A 450 -0.55 -47.60 16.49
CA PRO A 450 -0.28 -47.45 17.91
C PRO A 450 0.74 -48.50 18.33
N VAL A 451 1.79 -48.07 19.06
CA VAL A 451 2.70 -49.02 19.70
C VAL A 451 1.86 -49.90 20.63
N ALA A 452 1.74 -51.19 20.29
CA ALA A 452 1.03 -52.17 21.12
C ALA A 452 1.65 -52.14 22.52
N GLY A 453 0.95 -51.52 23.47
CA GLY A 453 1.36 -51.46 24.85
C GLY A 453 1.49 -52.89 25.38
N GLY A 454 2.73 -53.26 25.71
CA GLY A 454 3.02 -54.52 26.35
C GLY A 454 2.16 -54.64 27.62
N ARG A 455 1.16 -55.49 27.57
CA ARG A 455 0.54 -56.03 28.80
C ARG A 455 1.62 -56.82 29.50
N GLY A 456 2.34 -56.18 30.44
CA GLY A 456 3.10 -56.88 31.46
C GLY A 456 2.15 -57.73 32.27
N GLY A 457 2.26 -59.03 32.10
CA GLY A 457 1.63 -59.98 33.00
C GLY A 457 2.37 -59.95 34.35
N ASN A 458 1.63 -59.82 35.42
CA ASN A 458 1.59 -60.73 36.57
C ASN A 458 0.39 -60.37 37.40
#